data_97867fca6b61a6e211c7b33b5177db71
#
_entry.id   97867fca6b61a6e211c7b33b5177db71
#
_cell.length_a   1.000
_cell.length_b   1.000
_cell.length_c   1.000
_cell.angle_alpha   90.00
_cell.angle_beta   90.00
_cell.angle_gamma   90.00
#
_symmetry.space_group_name_H-M   'P 1'
#
loop_
_entity.id
_entity.type
_entity.pdbx_description
1 polymer ?
#
loop_
_entity_poly.entity_id
_entity_poly.type
_entity_poly.pdbx_seq_one_letter_code
_entity_poly.pdbx_strand_id
1 'polypeptide(L)'
;KDVRDVVEENHMYIRIASNDFFAVSKDVVSKMIAGEYTAQQAYRAFNARLLAEETPDDDEIVLTSGKSYSNVFHANGGSASFSVMANTLRGVYGTDVLLATANSFTGSVLRADYSKKMAASMIMPNGLMSRQRTMTGAELKETVRAFVEGCEGGFVPFNRGSLPVVSGIAVEVKEASGSYTLTGITRNGQPLRDDDTVTVTCLAAEKQMEALLASESGTSLDGDTWVKNTWRDHVSGGGAALAEPENYITLR
;
A
#
# COMPACT_ATOMS: atom_id res chain seq x y z
N LYS A 1 -12.85 21.22 29.15
CA LYS A 1 -13.19 20.07 28.32
C LYS A 1 -11.90 19.53 27.66
N ASP A 2 -11.75 18.23 27.61
CA ASP A 2 -10.66 17.58 26.86
C ASP A 2 -10.93 17.74 25.37
N VAL A 3 -9.87 17.83 24.56
CA VAL A 3 -9.94 17.85 23.08
C VAL A 3 -10.72 16.64 22.56
N ARG A 4 -10.58 15.48 23.21
CA ARG A 4 -11.28 14.24 22.88
C ARG A 4 -12.79 14.39 22.99
N ASP A 5 -13.26 15.00 24.08
CA ASP A 5 -14.71 15.21 24.33
C ASP A 5 -15.34 16.11 23.26
N VAL A 6 -14.61 17.14 22.80
CA VAL A 6 -15.10 18.06 21.76
C VAL A 6 -15.18 17.36 20.40
N VAL A 7 -14.22 16.49 20.08
CA VAL A 7 -14.20 15.72 18.85
C VAL A 7 -15.37 14.73 18.82
N GLU A 8 -15.62 14.01 19.91
CA GLU A 8 -16.72 13.05 20.03
C GLU A 8 -18.09 13.73 19.98
N GLU A 9 -18.29 14.83 20.71
CA GLU A 9 -19.55 15.59 20.72
C GLU A 9 -19.93 16.14 19.34
N ASN A 10 -18.96 16.46 18.49
CA ASN A 10 -19.20 17.03 17.17
C ASN A 10 -19.06 16.03 16.02
N HIS A 11 -18.90 14.74 16.31
CA HIS A 11 -18.66 13.67 15.31
C HIS A 11 -17.52 14.00 14.33
N MET A 12 -16.50 14.69 14.81
CA MET A 12 -15.34 15.06 14.00
C MET A 12 -14.34 13.90 13.95
N TYR A 13 -14.35 13.15 12.89
CA TYR A 13 -13.33 12.13 12.63
C TYR A 13 -12.11 12.77 11.96
N ILE A 14 -11.13 13.18 12.76
CA ILE A 14 -9.86 13.69 12.25
C ILE A 14 -8.90 12.51 12.09
N ARG A 15 -8.64 12.11 10.86
CA ARG A 15 -7.63 11.10 10.55
C ARG A 15 -6.26 11.78 10.50
N ILE A 16 -5.49 11.64 11.57
CA ILE A 16 -4.15 12.27 11.69
C ILE A 16 -3.14 11.46 10.88
N ALA A 17 -2.55 12.06 9.86
CA ALA A 17 -1.60 11.41 8.96
C ALA A 17 -0.19 12.05 8.95
N SER A 18 0.01 13.23 9.56
CA SER A 18 1.32 13.90 9.62
C SER A 18 1.46 14.84 10.83
N ASN A 19 2.71 15.21 11.18
CA ASN A 19 2.99 16.15 12.26
C ASN A 19 2.40 17.55 11.98
N ASP A 20 2.38 18.00 10.73
CA ASP A 20 1.84 19.30 10.33
C ASP A 20 0.33 19.33 10.46
N PHE A 21 -0.34 18.24 10.11
CA PHE A 21 -1.76 18.05 10.34
C PHE A 21 -2.10 18.15 11.82
N PHE A 22 -1.26 17.64 12.71
CA PHE A 22 -1.46 17.71 14.16
C PHE A 22 -1.39 19.14 14.67
N ALA A 23 -0.45 19.95 14.20
CA ALA A 23 -0.30 21.35 14.59
C ALA A 23 -1.51 22.20 14.16
N VAL A 24 -1.97 22.04 12.91
CA VAL A 24 -3.17 22.72 12.40
C VAL A 24 -4.42 22.29 13.15
N SER A 25 -4.57 21.00 13.41
CA SER A 25 -5.71 20.46 14.18
C SER A 25 -5.76 21.02 15.59
N LYS A 26 -4.62 21.10 16.27
CA LYS A 26 -4.53 21.63 17.63
C LYS A 26 -4.98 23.08 17.72
N ASP A 27 -4.58 23.94 16.78
CA ASP A 27 -4.99 25.34 16.76
C ASP A 27 -6.50 25.48 16.51
N VAL A 28 -7.04 24.78 15.51
CA VAL A 28 -8.46 24.83 15.17
C VAL A 28 -9.32 24.29 16.30
N VAL A 29 -8.94 23.17 16.93
CA VAL A 29 -9.66 22.60 18.07
C VAL A 29 -9.58 23.50 19.29
N SER A 30 -8.43 24.13 19.56
CA SER A 30 -8.30 25.10 20.66
C SER A 30 -9.28 26.27 20.51
N LYS A 31 -9.48 26.77 19.28
CA LYS A 31 -10.45 27.83 18.98
C LYS A 31 -11.91 27.37 19.13
N MET A 32 -12.19 26.10 18.81
CA MET A 32 -13.51 25.52 19.12
C MET A 32 -13.77 25.45 20.60
N ILE A 33 -12.80 24.99 21.39
CA ILE A 33 -12.91 24.92 22.87
C ILE A 33 -13.10 26.32 23.49
N ALA A 34 -12.41 27.32 22.95
CA ALA A 34 -12.55 28.71 23.35
C ALA A 34 -13.90 29.35 22.93
N GLY A 35 -14.71 28.65 22.13
CA GLY A 35 -15.97 29.18 21.61
C GLY A 35 -15.80 30.19 20.45
N GLU A 36 -14.58 30.34 19.92
CA GLU A 36 -14.29 31.23 18.81
C GLU A 36 -14.80 30.68 17.47
N TYR A 37 -14.88 29.34 17.37
CA TYR A 37 -15.35 28.64 16.17
C TYR A 37 -16.50 27.69 16.48
N THR A 38 -17.53 27.72 15.65
CA THR A 38 -18.48 26.59 15.56
C THR A 38 -17.79 25.40 14.86
N ALA A 39 -18.32 24.19 15.00
CA ALA A 39 -17.80 23.00 14.32
C ALA A 39 -17.67 23.22 12.80
N GLN A 40 -18.63 23.90 12.17
CA GLN A 40 -18.60 24.18 10.74
C GLN A 40 -17.52 25.21 10.36
N GLN A 41 -17.31 26.23 11.20
CA GLN A 41 -16.23 27.20 11.01
C GLN A 41 -14.86 26.56 11.18
N ALA A 42 -14.71 25.70 12.21
CA ALA A 42 -13.50 24.93 12.45
C ALA A 42 -13.16 24.02 11.24
N TYR A 43 -14.15 23.30 10.71
CA TYR A 43 -13.97 22.47 9.53
C TYR A 43 -13.51 23.29 8.30
N ARG A 44 -14.13 24.45 8.07
CA ARG A 44 -13.73 25.33 6.96
C ARG A 44 -12.34 25.91 7.16
N ALA A 45 -12.02 26.38 8.37
CA ALA A 45 -10.70 26.91 8.68
C ALA A 45 -9.60 25.85 8.54
N PHE A 46 -9.89 24.62 8.96
CA PHE A 46 -9.00 23.49 8.82
C PHE A 46 -8.73 23.17 7.35
N ASN A 47 -9.78 23.03 6.53
CA ASN A 47 -9.62 22.77 5.10
C ASN A 47 -8.94 23.92 4.38
N ALA A 48 -9.24 25.17 4.70
CA ALA A 48 -8.59 26.32 4.10
C ALA A 48 -7.09 26.36 4.39
N ARG A 49 -6.66 25.95 5.59
CA ARG A 49 -5.23 25.85 5.93
C ARG A 49 -4.55 24.68 5.23
N LEU A 50 -5.19 23.51 5.18
CA LEU A 50 -4.66 22.39 4.41
C LEU A 50 -4.48 22.77 2.92
N LEU A 51 -5.44 23.49 2.35
CA LEU A 51 -5.38 23.97 0.97
C LEU A 51 -4.31 25.08 0.77
N ALA A 52 -4.10 25.93 1.79
CA ALA A 52 -3.08 26.99 1.73
C ALA A 52 -1.65 26.48 1.85
N GLU A 53 -1.45 25.31 2.47
CA GLU A 53 -0.16 24.62 2.55
C GLU A 53 0.12 23.74 1.30
N GLU A 54 -0.86 23.62 0.39
CA GLU A 54 -0.67 23.00 -0.92
C GLU A 54 0.25 23.87 -1.77
N THR A 55 1.35 23.29 -2.22
CA THR A 55 2.19 23.97 -3.19
C THR A 55 1.47 24.04 -4.54
N PRO A 56 1.68 25.09 -5.37
CA PRO A 56 1.06 25.17 -6.70
C PRO A 56 1.28 23.92 -7.56
N ASP A 57 2.35 23.17 -7.31
CA ASP A 57 2.69 21.92 -8.01
C ASP A 57 1.83 20.73 -7.58
N ASP A 58 1.10 20.79 -6.46
CA ASP A 58 0.29 19.67 -5.95
C ASP A 58 -0.91 19.36 -6.85
N ASP A 59 -1.40 20.33 -7.62
CA ASP A 59 -2.49 20.19 -8.57
C ASP A 59 -2.04 19.77 -9.98
N GLU A 60 -0.72 19.71 -10.22
CA GLU A 60 -0.18 19.21 -11.48
C GLU A 60 -0.64 17.77 -11.73
N ILE A 61 -1.19 17.53 -12.94
CA ILE A 61 -1.59 16.17 -13.34
C ILE A 61 -0.34 15.38 -13.71
N VAL A 62 -0.05 14.34 -12.92
CA VAL A 62 1.17 13.52 -13.06
C VAL A 62 0.87 12.09 -13.49
N LEU A 63 -0.38 11.66 -13.39
CA LEU A 63 -0.79 10.30 -13.73
C LEU A 63 -2.21 10.31 -14.28
N THR A 64 -2.47 9.59 -15.35
CA THR A 64 -3.81 9.37 -15.90
C THR A 64 -4.13 7.88 -15.92
N SER A 65 -5.24 7.49 -15.29
CA SER A 65 -5.79 6.14 -15.44
C SER A 65 -6.95 6.14 -16.44
N GLY A 66 -6.79 5.42 -17.54
CA GLY A 66 -7.82 5.24 -18.56
C GLY A 66 -8.95 4.28 -18.14
N LYS A 67 -8.75 3.52 -17.05
CA LYS A 67 -9.68 2.49 -16.55
C LYS A 67 -9.87 2.63 -15.04
N SER A 68 -10.96 2.06 -14.53
CA SER A 68 -11.16 1.88 -13.09
C SER A 68 -10.87 0.44 -12.70
N TYR A 69 -10.16 0.26 -11.58
CA TYR A 69 -9.81 -1.03 -11.01
C TYR A 69 -10.35 -1.12 -9.58
N SER A 70 -11.14 -2.16 -9.32
CA SER A 70 -11.73 -2.40 -8.00
C SER A 70 -10.70 -2.94 -7.01
N ASN A 71 -10.82 -2.51 -5.75
CA ASN A 71 -10.06 -3.07 -4.64
C ASN A 71 -10.76 -4.28 -3.99
N VAL A 72 -11.85 -4.76 -4.55
CA VAL A 72 -12.52 -5.98 -4.09
C VAL A 72 -11.61 -7.17 -4.38
N PHE A 73 -11.42 -8.01 -3.36
CA PHE A 73 -10.67 -9.25 -3.49
C PHE A 73 -11.55 -10.35 -4.08
N HIS A 74 -11.01 -11.08 -5.04
CA HIS A 74 -11.61 -12.26 -5.64
C HIS A 74 -10.72 -13.47 -5.37
N ALA A 75 -11.33 -14.61 -5.02
CA ALA A 75 -10.62 -15.86 -4.74
C ALA A 75 -9.79 -16.37 -5.92
N ASN A 76 -10.18 -15.99 -7.14
CA ASN A 76 -9.41 -16.26 -8.34
C ASN A 76 -9.02 -14.93 -9.00
N GLY A 77 -7.78 -14.54 -8.84
CA GLY A 77 -7.21 -13.33 -9.43
C GLY A 77 -6.72 -12.27 -8.42
N GLY A 78 -7.27 -12.24 -7.21
CA GLY A 78 -6.93 -11.23 -6.20
C GLY A 78 -7.70 -9.92 -6.40
N SER A 79 -7.08 -8.78 -6.07
CA SER A 79 -7.63 -7.44 -6.27
C SER A 79 -7.01 -6.75 -7.46
N ALA A 80 -7.81 -6.32 -8.42
CA ALA A 80 -7.32 -5.65 -9.63
C ALA A 80 -6.58 -4.34 -9.29
N SER A 81 -7.09 -3.53 -8.37
CA SER A 81 -6.44 -2.29 -7.96
C SER A 81 -5.06 -2.55 -7.31
N PHE A 82 -4.98 -3.52 -6.40
CA PHE A 82 -3.72 -3.84 -5.73
C PHE A 82 -2.71 -4.46 -6.69
N SER A 83 -3.18 -5.29 -7.63
CA SER A 83 -2.35 -5.85 -8.68
C SER A 83 -1.74 -4.77 -9.58
N VAL A 84 -2.55 -3.81 -10.05
CA VAL A 84 -2.08 -2.66 -10.84
C VAL A 84 -0.98 -1.90 -10.10
N MET A 85 -1.20 -1.57 -8.83
CA MET A 85 -0.23 -0.83 -8.03
C MET A 85 1.05 -1.64 -7.78
N ALA A 86 0.91 -2.91 -7.44
CA ALA A 86 2.05 -3.81 -7.21
C ALA A 86 2.87 -4.01 -8.49
N ASN A 87 2.21 -4.24 -9.64
CA ASN A 87 2.89 -4.40 -10.92
C ASN A 87 3.63 -3.14 -11.35
N THR A 88 2.99 -1.96 -11.14
CA THR A 88 3.63 -0.68 -11.46
C THR A 88 4.87 -0.48 -10.60
N LEU A 89 4.78 -0.68 -9.28
CA LEU A 89 5.92 -0.55 -8.37
C LEU A 89 7.01 -1.58 -8.65
N ARG A 90 6.64 -2.83 -9.00
CA ARG A 90 7.62 -3.84 -9.42
C ARG A 90 8.45 -3.36 -10.60
N GLY A 91 7.80 -2.75 -11.60
CA GLY A 91 8.47 -2.13 -12.73
C GLY A 91 9.38 -0.96 -12.33
N VAL A 92 8.93 -0.10 -11.39
CA VAL A 92 9.73 1.04 -10.87
C VAL A 92 11.00 0.54 -10.17
N TYR A 93 10.89 -0.52 -9.36
CA TYR A 93 12.05 -1.12 -8.68
C TYR A 93 12.91 -1.99 -9.60
N GLY A 94 12.41 -2.37 -10.78
CA GLY A 94 13.12 -3.22 -11.73
C GLY A 94 13.39 -4.64 -11.21
N THR A 95 12.52 -5.16 -10.32
CA THR A 95 12.67 -6.50 -9.74
C THR A 95 11.75 -7.51 -10.38
N ASP A 96 12.11 -8.80 -10.26
CA ASP A 96 11.33 -9.91 -10.80
C ASP A 96 10.00 -10.09 -10.06
N VAL A 97 10.02 -9.89 -8.74
CA VAL A 97 8.89 -10.12 -7.85
C VAL A 97 8.73 -8.94 -6.90
N LEU A 98 7.46 -8.61 -6.58
CA LEU A 98 7.14 -7.69 -5.51
C LEU A 98 6.18 -8.36 -4.54
N LEU A 99 6.48 -8.24 -3.24
CA LEU A 99 5.64 -8.71 -2.14
C LEU A 99 5.16 -7.50 -1.34
N ALA A 100 3.86 -7.41 -1.12
CA ALA A 100 3.22 -6.33 -0.38
C ALA A 100 2.02 -6.83 0.41
N THR A 101 1.48 -6.00 1.28
CA THR A 101 0.14 -6.21 1.87
C THR A 101 -0.85 -5.23 1.26
N ALA A 102 -2.13 -5.56 1.34
CA ALA A 102 -3.20 -4.66 0.89
C ALA A 102 -3.17 -3.28 1.59
N ASN A 103 -2.60 -3.21 2.80
CA ASN A 103 -2.39 -1.95 3.52
C ASN A 103 -1.34 -1.03 2.90
N SER A 104 -0.54 -1.55 1.99
CA SER A 104 0.44 -0.74 1.24
C SER A 104 -0.24 0.21 0.24
N PHE A 105 -1.52 -0.01 -0.07
CA PHE A 105 -2.25 0.70 -1.12
C PHE A 105 -3.58 1.27 -0.62
N THR A 106 -4.00 2.40 -1.19
CA THR A 106 -5.29 3.01 -0.89
C THR A 106 -6.35 2.65 -1.91
N GLY A 107 -7.38 1.96 -1.45
CA GLY A 107 -8.65 1.82 -2.14
C GLY A 107 -8.60 1.34 -3.59
N SER A 108 -9.59 1.77 -4.35
CA SER A 108 -9.69 1.49 -5.79
C SER A 108 -8.93 2.54 -6.61
N VAL A 109 -8.33 2.11 -7.72
CA VAL A 109 -7.84 3.03 -8.74
C VAL A 109 -9.03 3.42 -9.61
N LEU A 110 -9.32 4.69 -9.72
CA LEU A 110 -10.44 5.20 -10.52
C LEU A 110 -9.95 5.65 -11.90
N ARG A 111 -10.83 5.60 -12.89
CA ARG A 111 -10.60 6.28 -14.17
C ARG A 111 -10.62 7.78 -13.92
N ALA A 112 -9.47 8.39 -13.86
CA ALA A 112 -9.31 9.82 -13.58
C ALA A 112 -7.91 10.31 -13.94
N ASP A 113 -7.77 11.62 -14.01
CA ASP A 113 -6.51 12.31 -13.92
C ASP A 113 -6.17 12.51 -12.45
N TYR A 114 -4.95 12.17 -12.07
CA TYR A 114 -4.44 12.27 -10.71
C TYR A 114 -3.45 13.41 -10.62
N SER A 115 -3.75 14.36 -9.75
CA SER A 115 -2.78 15.36 -9.36
C SER A 115 -1.65 14.70 -8.55
N LYS A 116 -0.54 15.38 -8.44
CA LYS A 116 0.64 14.95 -7.66
C LYS A 116 0.26 14.50 -6.24
N LYS A 117 -0.61 15.27 -5.58
CA LYS A 117 -1.14 14.96 -4.26
C LYS A 117 -2.01 13.70 -4.26
N MET A 118 -2.92 13.56 -5.21
CA MET A 118 -3.78 12.38 -5.33
C MET A 118 -2.94 11.13 -5.62
N ALA A 119 -1.99 11.23 -6.54
CA ALA A 119 -1.08 10.12 -6.86
C ALA A 119 -0.26 9.71 -5.63
N ALA A 120 0.29 10.67 -4.89
CA ALA A 120 1.04 10.38 -3.66
C ALA A 120 0.19 9.67 -2.60
N SER A 121 -1.12 9.90 -2.55
CA SER A 121 -2.04 9.25 -1.61
C SER A 121 -2.35 7.78 -1.95
N MET A 122 -1.96 7.28 -3.13
CA MET A 122 -2.19 5.89 -3.52
C MET A 122 -1.32 4.90 -2.73
N ILE A 123 -0.25 5.37 -2.11
CA ILE A 123 0.67 4.58 -1.27
C ILE A 123 0.43 4.90 0.21
N MET A 124 0.26 3.87 1.02
CA MET A 124 0.03 3.95 2.46
C MET A 124 0.80 2.83 3.18
N PRO A 125 1.20 2.99 4.44
CA PRO A 125 1.31 4.23 5.24
C PRO A 125 2.53 5.08 4.83
N ASN A 126 2.65 6.28 5.38
CA ASN A 126 3.80 7.14 5.11
C ASN A 126 5.16 6.51 5.49
N GLY A 127 5.16 5.60 6.46
CA GLY A 127 6.33 4.85 6.93
C GLY A 127 6.57 3.53 6.20
N LEU A 128 5.98 3.32 5.01
CA LEU A 128 6.20 2.11 4.24
C LEU A 128 7.61 2.14 3.62
N MET A 129 8.39 1.12 3.93
CA MET A 129 9.73 0.94 3.35
C MET A 129 9.74 -0.19 2.33
N SER A 130 10.66 -0.11 1.38
CA SER A 130 10.99 -1.20 0.47
C SER A 130 12.34 -1.80 0.84
N ARG A 131 12.45 -3.11 0.73
CA ARG A 131 13.73 -3.82 0.77
C ARG A 131 13.87 -4.71 -0.46
N GLN A 132 15.02 -4.63 -1.10
CA GLN A 132 15.33 -5.43 -2.28
C GLN A 132 16.32 -6.51 -1.93
N ARG A 133 16.09 -7.72 -2.45
CA ARG A 133 16.97 -8.88 -2.24
C ARG A 133 17.06 -9.73 -3.49
N THR A 134 18.18 -10.41 -3.65
CA THR A 134 18.29 -11.56 -4.56
C THR A 134 18.05 -12.82 -3.74
N MET A 135 17.12 -13.65 -4.17
CA MET A 135 16.72 -14.90 -3.51
C MET A 135 16.81 -16.07 -4.48
N THR A 136 17.04 -17.26 -3.93
CA THR A 136 16.75 -18.51 -4.63
C THR A 136 15.22 -18.75 -4.64
N GLY A 137 14.76 -19.60 -5.56
CA GLY A 137 13.34 -19.97 -5.58
C GLY A 137 12.90 -20.69 -4.31
N ALA A 138 13.80 -21.46 -3.67
CA ALA A 138 13.53 -22.06 -2.36
C ALA A 138 13.28 -21.00 -1.27
N GLU A 139 14.16 -19.99 -1.18
CA GLU A 139 14.01 -18.88 -0.22
C GLU A 139 12.73 -18.05 -0.48
N LEU A 140 12.42 -17.79 -1.75
CA LEU A 140 11.18 -17.09 -2.11
C LEU A 140 9.94 -17.90 -1.71
N LYS A 141 9.94 -19.23 -1.93
CA LYS A 141 8.85 -20.11 -1.51
C LYS A 141 8.62 -20.05 0.00
N GLU A 142 9.68 -20.09 0.80
CA GLU A 142 9.56 -19.97 2.27
C GLU A 142 9.04 -18.58 2.67
N THR A 143 9.53 -17.52 2.05
CA THR A 143 9.06 -16.15 2.32
C THR A 143 7.57 -15.99 1.97
N VAL A 144 7.14 -16.46 0.80
CA VAL A 144 5.73 -16.40 0.38
C VAL A 144 4.86 -17.30 1.26
N ARG A 145 5.37 -18.48 1.67
CA ARG A 145 4.66 -19.36 2.61
C ARG A 145 4.38 -18.66 3.92
N ALA A 146 5.39 -18.10 4.56
CA ALA A 146 5.25 -17.36 5.81
C ALA A 146 4.25 -16.20 5.67
N PHE A 147 4.26 -15.51 4.53
CA PHE A 147 3.38 -14.40 4.22
C PHE A 147 1.92 -14.83 4.05
N VAL A 148 1.67 -15.94 3.34
CA VAL A 148 0.32 -16.48 3.09
C VAL A 148 -0.24 -17.17 4.32
N GLU A 149 0.55 -18.03 4.97
CA GLU A 149 0.12 -18.84 6.13
C GLU A 149 0.02 -17.99 7.40
N GLY A 150 0.76 -16.89 7.49
CA GLY A 150 0.64 -15.86 8.53
C GLY A 150 -0.50 -14.86 8.32
N CYS A 151 -1.34 -15.04 7.29
CA CYS A 151 -2.47 -14.15 7.01
C CYS A 151 -3.56 -14.30 8.08
N GLU A 152 -3.56 -13.43 9.08
CA GLU A 152 -4.56 -13.41 10.12
C GLU A 152 -5.90 -12.86 9.62
N GLY A 153 -7.01 -13.53 9.98
CA GLY A 153 -8.37 -13.08 9.71
C GLY A 153 -8.88 -13.33 8.29
N GLY A 154 -8.14 -14.07 7.50
CA GLY A 154 -8.58 -14.60 6.20
C GLY A 154 -8.42 -13.64 5.01
N PHE A 155 -8.63 -14.21 3.82
CA PHE A 155 -8.66 -13.50 2.54
C PHE A 155 -10.01 -12.79 2.34
N VAL A 156 -10.43 -11.98 3.31
CA VAL A 156 -11.70 -11.24 3.24
C VAL A 156 -11.48 -9.75 3.03
N PRO A 157 -12.36 -9.06 2.28
CA PRO A 157 -12.17 -7.67 1.87
C PRO A 157 -12.00 -6.68 3.02
N PHE A 158 -12.45 -7.00 4.22
CA PHE A 158 -12.46 -6.11 5.38
C PHE A 158 -11.23 -6.24 6.28
N ASN A 159 -10.45 -7.31 6.15
CA ASN A 159 -9.21 -7.50 6.91
C ASN A 159 -7.99 -7.18 6.05
N ARG A 160 -7.84 -5.91 5.70
CA ARG A 160 -6.80 -5.45 4.76
C ARG A 160 -5.37 -5.59 5.31
N GLY A 161 -5.22 -5.70 6.64
CA GLY A 161 -3.90 -5.60 7.28
C GLY A 161 -2.92 -6.69 6.88
N SER A 162 -3.42 -7.87 6.68
CA SER A 162 -2.63 -9.07 6.41
C SER A 162 -2.84 -9.69 5.03
N LEU A 163 -3.77 -9.16 4.22
CA LEU A 163 -4.04 -9.69 2.89
C LEU A 163 -2.80 -9.60 1.99
N PRO A 164 -2.20 -10.72 1.56
CA PRO A 164 -1.02 -10.72 0.71
C PRO A 164 -1.34 -10.16 -0.69
N VAL A 165 -0.42 -9.36 -1.20
CA VAL A 165 -0.41 -8.89 -2.58
C VAL A 165 0.95 -9.25 -3.18
N VAL A 166 0.95 -9.99 -4.28
CA VAL A 166 2.17 -10.39 -4.97
C VAL A 166 2.12 -9.94 -6.43
N SER A 167 3.27 -9.67 -7.02
CA SER A 167 3.42 -9.32 -8.43
C SER A 167 4.64 -10.03 -9.02
N GLY A 168 4.55 -10.44 -10.28
CA GLY A 168 5.58 -11.19 -10.99
C GLY A 168 5.56 -12.70 -10.73
N ILE A 169 4.72 -13.14 -9.79
CA ILE A 169 4.40 -14.55 -9.53
C ILE A 169 2.89 -14.73 -9.33
N ALA A 170 2.40 -15.94 -9.55
CA ALA A 170 1.06 -16.34 -9.14
C ALA A 170 1.17 -17.43 -8.07
N VAL A 171 0.29 -17.36 -7.05
CA VAL A 171 0.28 -18.26 -5.92
C VAL A 171 -1.03 -19.05 -5.85
N GLU A 172 -0.93 -20.33 -5.53
CA GLU A 172 -2.07 -21.18 -5.22
C GLU A 172 -2.14 -21.43 -3.71
N VAL A 173 -3.30 -21.16 -3.14
CA VAL A 173 -3.53 -21.26 -1.69
C VAL A 173 -4.73 -22.15 -1.44
N LYS A 174 -4.58 -23.09 -0.53
CA LYS A 174 -5.68 -23.93 -0.04
C LYS A 174 -6.19 -23.39 1.27
N GLU A 175 -7.50 -23.19 1.36
CA GLU A 175 -8.19 -22.89 2.61
C GLU A 175 -8.75 -24.17 3.22
N ALA A 176 -8.52 -24.37 4.51
CA ALA A 176 -9.14 -25.44 5.27
C ALA A 176 -9.37 -24.98 6.72
N SER A 177 -10.65 -24.91 7.11
CA SER A 177 -11.04 -24.54 8.49
C SER A 177 -10.43 -23.22 9.00
N GLY A 178 -10.32 -22.21 8.12
CA GLY A 178 -9.76 -20.90 8.47
C GLY A 178 -8.22 -20.84 8.48
N SER A 179 -7.57 -21.94 8.08
CA SER A 179 -6.13 -21.97 7.87
C SER A 179 -5.80 -21.93 6.39
N TYR A 180 -4.71 -21.26 6.04
CA TYR A 180 -4.25 -21.10 4.66
C TYR A 180 -2.94 -21.84 4.48
N THR A 181 -2.83 -22.58 3.38
CA THR A 181 -1.61 -23.34 3.04
C THR A 181 -1.21 -23.01 1.62
N LEU A 182 0.03 -22.57 1.44
CA LEU A 182 0.61 -22.36 0.11
C LEU A 182 0.81 -23.72 -0.57
N THR A 183 0.17 -23.92 -1.73
CA THR A 183 0.25 -25.20 -2.47
C THR A 183 1.05 -25.10 -3.76
N GLY A 184 1.25 -23.90 -4.30
CA GLY A 184 2.02 -23.71 -5.53
C GLY A 184 2.42 -22.25 -5.77
N ILE A 185 3.55 -22.09 -6.44
CA ILE A 185 3.99 -20.81 -6.99
C ILE A 185 4.39 -21.03 -8.44
N THR A 186 3.88 -20.16 -9.32
CA THR A 186 4.31 -20.12 -10.73
C THR A 186 4.89 -18.74 -11.05
N ARG A 187 5.89 -18.72 -11.93
CA ARG A 187 6.47 -17.51 -12.52
C ARG A 187 6.47 -17.68 -14.03
N ASN A 188 5.94 -16.69 -14.76
CA ASN A 188 5.79 -16.76 -16.22
C ASN A 188 5.05 -18.03 -16.69
N GLY A 189 4.05 -18.49 -15.92
CA GLY A 189 3.28 -19.68 -16.24
C GLY A 189 3.98 -21.03 -15.98
N GLN A 190 5.19 -21.03 -15.41
CA GLN A 190 5.95 -22.23 -15.05
C GLN A 190 6.11 -22.36 -13.54
N PRO A 191 6.12 -23.58 -12.97
CA PRO A 191 6.42 -23.76 -11.57
C PRO A 191 7.77 -23.14 -11.20
N LEU A 192 7.81 -22.37 -10.10
CA LEU A 192 9.04 -21.82 -9.57
C LEU A 192 9.94 -22.97 -9.08
N ARG A 193 11.17 -23.04 -9.57
CA ARG A 193 12.15 -24.04 -9.17
C ARG A 193 12.96 -23.55 -7.99
N ASP A 194 13.47 -24.46 -7.16
CA ASP A 194 14.25 -24.13 -5.96
C ASP A 194 15.58 -23.43 -6.29
N ASP A 195 16.15 -23.76 -7.45
CA ASP A 195 17.42 -23.22 -7.96
C ASP A 195 17.27 -21.96 -8.81
N ASP A 196 16.03 -21.50 -9.08
CA ASP A 196 15.81 -20.23 -9.77
C ASP A 196 16.40 -19.08 -8.94
N THR A 197 16.99 -18.10 -9.62
CA THR A 197 17.45 -16.86 -8.97
C THR A 197 16.49 -15.74 -9.34
N VAL A 198 15.99 -15.03 -8.35
CA VAL A 198 15.00 -13.96 -8.51
C VAL A 198 15.37 -12.73 -7.68
N THR A 199 15.10 -11.56 -8.24
CA THR A 199 15.18 -10.30 -7.49
C THR A 199 13.81 -9.98 -6.92
N VAL A 200 13.76 -9.63 -5.64
CA VAL A 200 12.50 -9.45 -4.89
C VAL A 200 12.52 -8.10 -4.20
N THR A 201 11.43 -7.34 -4.35
CA THR A 201 11.14 -6.16 -3.54
C THR A 201 10.04 -6.51 -2.54
N CYS A 202 10.32 -6.32 -1.25
CA CYS A 202 9.32 -6.43 -0.19
C CYS A 202 8.88 -5.04 0.26
N LEU A 203 7.56 -4.80 0.29
CA LEU A 203 6.95 -3.58 0.84
C LEU A 203 6.27 -3.93 2.15
N ALA A 204 6.78 -3.42 3.27
CA ALA A 204 6.13 -3.61 4.56
C ALA A 204 6.48 -2.46 5.52
N ALA A 205 5.64 -2.23 6.51
CA ALA A 205 6.04 -1.43 7.67
C ALA A 205 7.16 -2.19 8.42
N GLU A 206 8.08 -1.45 9.02
CA GLU A 206 9.35 -1.94 9.55
C GLU A 206 9.24 -3.24 10.39
N LYS A 207 8.27 -3.33 11.30
CA LYS A 207 8.05 -4.55 12.12
C LYS A 207 7.56 -5.77 11.34
N GLN A 208 6.74 -5.56 10.30
CA GLN A 208 6.29 -6.65 9.44
C GLN A 208 7.42 -7.11 8.51
N MET A 209 8.26 -6.19 8.07
CA MET A 209 9.43 -6.48 7.27
C MET A 209 10.44 -7.34 8.05
N GLU A 210 10.68 -7.04 9.33
CA GLU A 210 11.53 -7.85 10.20
C GLU A 210 11.01 -9.28 10.32
N ALA A 211 9.70 -9.48 10.46
CA ALA A 211 9.10 -10.81 10.50
C ALA A 211 9.21 -11.57 9.17
N LEU A 212 9.01 -10.87 8.04
CA LEU A 212 9.12 -11.43 6.68
C LEU A 212 10.57 -11.74 6.29
N LEU A 213 11.53 -11.01 6.87
CA LEU A 213 12.96 -11.11 6.58
C LEU A 213 13.75 -11.76 7.72
N ALA A 214 13.08 -12.23 8.78
CA ALA A 214 13.70 -12.88 9.94
C ALA A 214 14.38 -14.22 9.58
N SER A 215 14.01 -14.84 8.46
CA SER A 215 14.93 -15.73 7.78
C SER A 215 15.94 -14.84 7.06
N GLU A 216 17.21 -14.85 7.45
CA GLU A 216 18.31 -14.10 6.82
C GLU A 216 18.58 -14.53 5.35
N SER A 217 17.56 -15.03 4.68
CA SER A 217 17.61 -15.57 3.33
C SER A 217 17.70 -14.45 2.30
N GLY A 218 18.67 -14.56 1.43
CA GLY A 218 18.94 -13.66 0.32
C GLY A 218 20.00 -12.58 0.62
N THR A 219 20.63 -12.14 -0.46
CA THR A 219 21.60 -11.04 -0.43
C THR A 219 20.87 -9.71 -0.52
N SER A 220 21.11 -8.80 0.44
CA SER A 220 20.59 -7.44 0.37
C SER A 220 21.11 -6.76 -0.88
N LEU A 221 20.20 -6.20 -1.68
CA LEU A 221 20.53 -5.24 -2.72
C LEU A 221 20.45 -3.85 -2.08
N ASP A 222 21.38 -2.97 -2.41
CA ASP A 222 21.39 -1.59 -1.88
C ASP A 222 20.07 -0.90 -2.21
N GLY A 223 19.41 -0.33 -1.20
CA GLY A 223 18.28 0.53 -1.44
C GLY A 223 17.05 0.36 -0.57
N ASP A 224 17.22 0.34 0.76
CA ASP A 224 16.08 0.60 1.63
C ASP A 224 15.57 2.03 1.34
N THR A 225 14.41 2.14 0.70
CA THR A 225 13.84 3.44 0.32
C THR A 225 12.41 3.59 0.84
N TRP A 226 12.05 4.83 1.12
CA TRP A 226 10.66 5.15 1.41
C TRP A 226 9.82 4.98 0.15
N VAL A 227 8.91 4.01 0.15
CA VAL A 227 8.09 3.66 -1.03
C VAL A 227 7.33 4.88 -1.56
N LYS A 228 6.84 5.74 -0.67
CA LYS A 228 6.13 6.96 -1.05
C LYS A 228 7.01 7.95 -1.82
N ASN A 229 8.30 8.06 -1.46
CA ASN A 229 9.24 8.90 -2.19
C ASN A 229 9.54 8.32 -3.57
N THR A 230 9.85 7.04 -3.64
CA THR A 230 10.09 6.34 -4.91
C THR A 230 8.88 6.46 -5.84
N TRP A 231 7.67 6.28 -5.30
CA TRP A 231 6.43 6.44 -6.07
C TRP A 231 6.24 7.88 -6.55
N ARG A 232 6.41 8.88 -5.66
CA ARG A 232 6.30 10.31 -6.00
C ARG A 232 7.29 10.68 -7.11
N ASP A 233 8.53 10.23 -6.99
CA ASP A 233 9.58 10.56 -7.97
C ASP A 233 9.26 9.90 -9.33
N HIS A 234 8.72 8.67 -9.34
CA HIS A 234 8.26 8.00 -10.54
C HIS A 234 7.14 8.78 -11.26
N VAL A 235 6.08 9.16 -10.52
CA VAL A 235 4.94 9.87 -11.12
C VAL A 235 5.29 11.31 -11.52
N SER A 236 6.19 11.98 -10.78
CA SER A 236 6.63 13.35 -11.09
C SER A 236 7.54 13.45 -12.31
N GLY A 237 8.10 12.33 -12.76
CA GLY A 237 8.94 12.29 -13.97
C GLY A 237 8.19 12.47 -15.30
N GLY A 238 6.88 12.59 -15.26
CA GLY A 238 5.99 12.78 -16.41
C GLY A 238 5.78 11.49 -17.21
N GLY A 239 4.54 11.25 -17.61
CA GLY A 239 4.19 10.08 -18.44
C GLY A 239 4.19 8.75 -17.71
N ALA A 240 4.09 8.73 -16.39
CA ALA A 240 3.88 7.53 -15.62
C ALA A 240 2.61 6.81 -16.09
N ALA A 241 2.72 5.52 -16.42
CA ALA A 241 1.60 4.67 -16.78
C ALA A 241 1.42 3.60 -15.71
N LEU A 242 0.17 3.31 -15.37
CA LEU A 242 -0.16 2.16 -14.54
C LEU A 242 -0.01 0.88 -15.37
N ALA A 243 0.60 -0.13 -14.77
CA ALA A 243 0.65 -1.47 -15.36
C ALA A 243 -0.76 -2.09 -15.40
N GLU A 244 -0.98 -3.04 -16.32
CA GLU A 244 -2.22 -3.82 -16.31
C GLU A 244 -2.23 -4.80 -15.11
N PRO A 245 -3.43 -5.13 -14.58
CA PRO A 245 -3.54 -6.10 -13.49
C PRO A 245 -3.20 -7.52 -13.99
N GLU A 246 -2.58 -8.29 -13.11
CA GLU A 246 -2.32 -9.72 -13.30
C GLU A 246 -3.09 -10.52 -12.24
N ASN A 247 -3.51 -11.74 -12.61
CA ASN A 247 -4.04 -12.68 -11.63
C ASN A 247 -2.87 -13.22 -10.79
N TYR A 248 -2.84 -12.88 -9.53
CA TYR A 248 -1.72 -13.23 -8.65
C TYR A 248 -2.06 -14.29 -7.61
N ILE A 249 -3.33 -14.63 -7.43
CA ILE A 249 -3.76 -15.59 -6.41
C ILE A 249 -4.89 -16.48 -6.92
N THR A 250 -4.84 -17.76 -6.54
CA THR A 250 -5.95 -18.71 -6.64
C THR A 250 -6.17 -19.31 -5.27
N LEU A 251 -7.33 -19.03 -4.66
CA LEU A 251 -7.77 -19.59 -3.38
C LEU A 251 -8.72 -20.76 -3.65
N ARG A 252 -8.43 -21.93 -3.08
CA ARG A 252 -9.20 -23.19 -3.25
C ARG A 252 -9.63 -23.78 -1.91
#